data_d3932f4293875e00bbf4bb9e994258b7
#
_entry.id   d3932f4293875e00bbf4bb9e994258b7
#
_cell.length_a   1.000
_cell.length_b   1.000
_cell.length_c   1.000
_cell.angle_alpha   90.00
_cell.angle_beta   90.00
_cell.angle_gamma   90.00
#
_symmetry.space_group_name_H-M   'P 1'
#
loop_
_entity.id
_entity.type
_entity.pdbx_description
1 polymer ?
#
loop_
_entity_poly.entity_id
_entity_poly.type
_entity_poly.pdbx_seq_one_letter_code
_entity_poly.pdbx_strand_id
1 'polypeptide(L)'
;VALQAAGLDVCREYPVPERGDGCGGRIDIVVTDRNGVRCGIELDRNSPRQKSLLKIGAVETGICVLRRSDIARHTEQGILVIGGAVRQKKFDPLSVDLPDWLPETLWHEWVQFRQALRKPIRTEL
;
A
#
# COMPACT_ATOMS: atom_id res chain seq x y z
N VAL A 1 -6.11 8.71 15.34
CA VAL A 1 -5.21 7.85 14.56
C VAL A 1 -3.78 8.33 14.72
N ALA A 2 -2.87 7.41 15.04
CA ALA A 2 -1.49 7.75 15.39
C ALA A 2 -0.76 8.53 14.30
N LEU A 3 -1.07 8.28 13.04
CA LEU A 3 -0.42 8.97 11.92
C LEU A 3 -0.80 10.43 11.83
N GLN A 4 -2.06 10.72 12.03
CA GLN A 4 -2.54 12.08 12.03
C GLN A 4 -1.95 12.82 13.23
N ALA A 5 -1.82 12.14 14.37
CA ALA A 5 -1.16 12.69 15.53
C ALA A 5 0.31 13.00 15.27
N ALA A 6 0.96 12.25 14.39
CA ALA A 6 2.36 12.50 14.00
C ALA A 6 2.50 13.59 12.93
N GLY A 7 1.40 14.23 12.51
CA GLY A 7 1.44 15.28 11.51
C GLY A 7 1.38 14.78 10.09
N LEU A 8 0.94 13.53 9.88
CA LEU A 8 0.76 12.95 8.55
C LEU A 8 -0.72 12.84 8.23
N ASP A 9 -1.07 13.13 6.98
CA ASP A 9 -2.42 12.92 6.49
C ASP A 9 -2.52 11.55 5.85
N VAL A 10 -3.60 10.84 6.15
CA VAL A 10 -3.87 9.52 5.58
C VAL A 10 -5.22 9.56 4.88
N CYS A 11 -5.23 9.19 3.61
CA CYS A 11 -6.45 9.10 2.82
C CYS A 11 -6.57 7.69 2.28
N ARG A 12 -7.65 7.01 2.59
CA ARG A 12 -7.96 5.70 2.05
C ARG A 12 -8.82 5.84 0.80
N GLU A 13 -8.65 4.93 -0.13
CA GLU A 13 -9.39 4.95 -1.40
C GLU A 13 -9.24 6.32 -2.09
N TYR A 14 -8.01 6.77 -2.20
CA TYR A 14 -7.68 8.09 -2.76
C TYR A 14 -8.04 8.13 -4.25
N PRO A 15 -8.89 9.06 -4.68
CA PRO A 15 -9.34 9.08 -6.07
C PRO A 15 -8.24 9.57 -7.02
N VAL A 16 -8.11 8.87 -8.14
CA VAL A 16 -7.22 9.25 -9.24
C VAL A 16 -8.10 9.44 -10.48
N PRO A 17 -8.36 10.70 -10.89
CA PRO A 17 -9.24 10.95 -12.04
C PRO A 17 -8.68 10.39 -13.35
N GLU A 18 -7.38 10.43 -13.51
CA GLU A 18 -6.72 9.98 -14.73
C GLU A 18 -5.36 9.38 -14.35
N ARG A 19 -5.19 8.10 -14.62
CA ARG A 19 -3.96 7.38 -14.26
C ARG A 19 -2.93 7.26 -15.38
N GLY A 20 -3.22 7.85 -16.53
CA GLY A 20 -2.29 7.88 -17.67
C GLY A 20 -2.73 7.04 -18.85
N ASP A 21 -3.75 6.21 -18.71
CA ASP A 21 -4.28 5.36 -19.78
C ASP A 21 -5.70 5.73 -20.19
N GLY A 22 -6.18 6.91 -19.82
CA GLY A 22 -7.54 7.35 -20.08
C GLY A 22 -8.57 6.88 -19.06
N CYS A 23 -8.15 6.14 -18.04
CA CYS A 23 -9.04 5.61 -17.02
C CYS A 23 -8.71 6.20 -15.65
N GLY A 24 -9.72 6.31 -14.81
CA GLY A 24 -9.53 6.68 -13.43
C GLY A 24 -9.34 5.46 -12.53
N GLY A 25 -9.20 5.68 -11.25
CA GLY A 25 -9.07 4.62 -10.26
C GLY A 25 -8.98 5.17 -8.86
N ARG A 26 -8.59 4.31 -7.93
CA ARG A 26 -8.36 4.71 -6.53
C ARG A 26 -7.09 4.03 -6.03
N ILE A 27 -6.28 4.78 -5.32
CA ILE A 27 -5.12 4.23 -4.62
C ILE A 27 -5.61 3.75 -3.26
N ASP A 28 -5.18 2.56 -2.83
CA ASP A 28 -5.64 1.97 -1.58
C ASP A 28 -5.43 2.90 -0.39
N ILE A 29 -4.25 3.50 -0.29
CA ILE A 29 -3.97 4.49 0.74
C ILE A 29 -2.94 5.49 0.21
N VAL A 30 -3.13 6.76 0.55
CA VAL A 30 -2.14 7.82 0.29
C VAL A 30 -1.80 8.49 1.59
N VAL A 31 -0.50 8.60 1.87
CA VAL A 31 0.03 9.30 3.04
C VAL A 31 0.69 10.57 2.54
N THR A 32 0.31 11.69 3.14
CA THR A 32 0.90 12.99 2.81
C THR A 32 1.71 13.48 4.01
N ASP A 33 2.97 13.84 3.79
CA ASP A 33 3.81 14.35 4.86
C ASP A 33 3.58 15.86 5.07
N ARG A 34 4.35 16.43 6.00
CA ARG A 34 4.21 17.87 6.34
C ARG A 34 4.59 18.78 5.19
N ASN A 35 5.39 18.29 4.27
CA ASN A 35 5.84 19.07 3.11
C ASN A 35 4.92 18.90 1.90
N GLY A 36 3.83 18.15 2.05
CA GLY A 36 2.89 17.91 0.97
C GLY A 36 3.31 16.79 0.03
N VAL A 37 4.36 16.05 0.35
CA VAL A 37 4.79 14.90 -0.47
C VAL A 37 3.86 13.72 -0.19
N ARG A 38 3.28 13.18 -1.25
CA ARG A 38 2.32 12.08 -1.18
C ARG A 38 2.97 10.77 -1.53
N CYS A 39 2.67 9.74 -0.74
CA CYS A 39 3.09 8.37 -1.02
C CYS A 39 1.85 7.51 -1.21
N GLY A 40 1.73 6.87 -2.37
CA GLY A 40 0.65 5.93 -2.64
C GLY A 40 1.07 4.51 -2.29
N ILE A 41 0.14 3.76 -1.70
CA ILE A 41 0.39 2.36 -1.34
C ILE A 41 -0.70 1.51 -1.97
N GLU A 42 -0.29 0.51 -2.75
CA GLU A 42 -1.19 -0.45 -3.38
C GLU A 42 -0.86 -1.86 -2.91
N LEU A 43 -1.88 -2.68 -2.74
CA LEU A 43 -1.71 -4.10 -2.45
C LEU A 43 -2.11 -4.92 -3.68
N ASP A 44 -1.16 -5.63 -4.23
CA ASP A 44 -1.39 -6.58 -5.30
C ASP A 44 -1.13 -8.00 -4.81
N ARG A 45 -1.37 -8.98 -5.66
CA ARG A 45 -1.31 -10.37 -5.25
C ARG A 45 0.06 -10.98 -5.48
N ASN A 46 0.41 -11.20 -6.73
CA ASN A 46 1.64 -11.89 -7.12
C ASN A 46 2.63 -11.00 -7.86
N SER A 47 2.13 -9.97 -8.51
CA SER A 47 2.96 -9.04 -9.27
C SER A 47 2.28 -7.68 -9.28
N PRO A 48 3.05 -6.59 -9.49
CA PRO A 48 2.46 -5.26 -9.62
C PRO A 48 1.58 -5.22 -10.87
N ARG A 49 0.32 -4.86 -10.70
CA ARG A 49 -0.57 -4.69 -11.85
C ARG A 49 -0.25 -3.36 -12.50
N GLN A 50 -0.33 -3.31 -13.83
CA GLN A 50 -0.07 -2.07 -14.55
C GLN A 50 -0.96 -0.94 -14.05
N LYS A 51 -2.24 -1.21 -13.78
CA LYS A 51 -3.14 -0.18 -13.27
C LYS A 51 -2.73 0.35 -11.90
N SER A 52 -2.13 -0.50 -11.05
CA SER A 52 -1.62 -0.06 -9.74
C SER A 52 -0.45 0.89 -9.91
N LEU A 53 0.49 0.55 -10.78
CA LEU A 53 1.65 1.40 -11.07
C LEU A 53 1.21 2.73 -11.66
N LEU A 54 0.24 2.71 -12.58
CA LEU A 54 -0.28 3.94 -13.19
C LEU A 54 -0.95 4.84 -12.16
N LYS A 55 -1.74 4.27 -11.25
CA LYS A 55 -2.40 5.05 -10.22
C LYS A 55 -1.39 5.71 -9.29
N ILE A 56 -0.36 5.00 -8.89
CA ILE A 56 0.69 5.55 -8.03
C ILE A 56 1.43 6.68 -8.73
N GLY A 57 1.49 6.66 -10.05
CA GLY A 57 2.09 7.74 -10.83
C GLY A 57 1.42 9.10 -10.62
N ALA A 58 0.21 9.14 -10.07
CA ALA A 58 -0.47 10.40 -9.77
C ALA A 58 0.03 11.09 -8.50
N VAL A 59 0.88 10.42 -7.72
CA VAL A 59 1.47 10.97 -6.51
C VAL A 59 2.99 10.94 -6.62
N GLU A 60 3.70 11.56 -5.68
CA GLU A 60 5.14 11.80 -5.80
C GLU A 60 5.96 10.54 -5.61
N THR A 61 5.50 9.60 -4.81
CA THR A 61 6.20 8.34 -4.57
C THR A 61 5.20 7.25 -4.24
N GLY A 62 5.63 6.01 -4.23
CA GLY A 62 4.72 4.92 -3.91
C GLY A 62 5.38 3.59 -3.64
N ILE A 63 4.57 2.71 -3.09
CA ILE A 63 4.95 1.34 -2.77
C ILE A 63 3.85 0.41 -3.27
N CYS A 64 4.27 -0.69 -3.88
CA CYS A 64 3.37 -1.80 -4.21
C CYS A 64 3.78 -3.00 -3.37
N VAL A 65 2.86 -3.52 -2.57
CA VAL A 65 3.12 -4.69 -1.73
C VAL A 65 2.45 -5.90 -2.36
N LEU A 66 3.23 -6.95 -2.61
CA LEU A 66 2.76 -8.18 -3.22
C LEU A 66 2.47 -9.19 -2.12
N ARG A 67 1.20 -9.42 -1.86
CA ARG A 67 0.77 -10.23 -0.73
C ARG A 67 1.13 -11.71 -0.84
N ARG A 68 1.30 -12.21 -2.05
CA ARG A 68 1.55 -13.63 -2.30
C ARG A 68 2.87 -13.92 -3.00
N SER A 69 3.78 -12.94 -3.03
CA SER A 69 5.08 -13.09 -3.64
C SER A 69 6.17 -12.93 -2.58
N ASP A 70 7.21 -13.72 -2.68
CA ASP A 70 8.40 -13.60 -1.85
C ASP A 70 9.56 -12.99 -2.63
N ILE A 71 9.27 -12.32 -3.73
CA ILE A 71 10.27 -11.68 -4.58
C ILE A 71 11.08 -10.67 -3.78
N ALA A 72 12.36 -10.53 -4.13
CA ALA A 72 13.22 -9.56 -3.47
C ALA A 72 12.74 -8.13 -3.74
N ARG A 73 12.92 -7.26 -2.76
CA ARG A 73 12.59 -5.85 -2.90
C ARG A 73 13.31 -5.27 -4.13
N HIS A 74 12.56 -4.55 -4.95
CA HIS A 74 13.10 -3.93 -6.15
C HIS A 74 12.25 -2.72 -6.55
N THR A 75 12.66 -2.03 -7.58
CA THR A 75 11.93 -0.86 -8.10
C THR A 75 11.44 -1.14 -9.51
N GLU A 76 10.18 -0.80 -9.76
CA GLU A 76 9.60 -0.84 -11.10
C GLU A 76 8.98 0.52 -11.41
N GLN A 77 9.42 1.15 -12.49
CA GLN A 77 8.90 2.45 -12.91
C GLN A 77 8.98 3.50 -11.78
N GLY A 78 10.03 3.43 -10.97
CA GLY A 78 10.23 4.37 -9.87
C GLY A 78 9.43 4.02 -8.61
N ILE A 79 8.70 2.93 -8.62
CA ILE A 79 7.85 2.51 -7.50
C ILE A 79 8.51 1.34 -6.79
N LEU A 80 8.62 1.43 -5.47
CA LEU A 80 9.18 0.36 -4.67
C LEU A 80 8.21 -0.83 -4.63
N VAL A 81 8.69 -2.01 -5.00
CA VAL A 81 7.91 -3.25 -4.96
C VAL A 81 8.46 -4.14 -3.87
N ILE A 82 7.57 -4.55 -2.96
CA ILE A 82 7.94 -5.37 -1.81
C ILE A 82 7.15 -6.67 -1.86
N GLY A 83 7.87 -7.79 -1.81
CA GLY A 83 7.24 -9.09 -1.65
C GLY A 83 6.94 -9.33 -0.18
N GLY A 84 5.67 -9.56 0.14
CA GLY A 84 5.23 -9.74 1.53
C GLY A 84 4.97 -11.18 1.93
N ALA A 85 5.10 -12.12 0.99
CA ALA A 85 4.83 -13.52 1.29
C ALA A 85 6.02 -14.15 2.00
N VAL A 86 5.71 -15.01 2.97
CA VAL A 86 6.72 -15.84 3.62
C VAL A 86 6.50 -17.27 3.12
N ARG A 87 7.58 -17.90 2.66
CA ARG A 87 7.50 -19.25 2.12
C ARG A 87 6.81 -20.18 3.11
N GLN A 88 5.81 -20.92 2.63
CA GLN A 88 5.08 -21.91 3.41
C GLN A 88 4.28 -21.34 4.58
N LYS A 89 4.10 -20.03 4.62
CA LYS A 89 3.31 -19.36 5.65
C LYS A 89 2.31 -18.43 4.99
N LYS A 90 1.23 -18.15 5.71
CA LYS A 90 0.30 -17.13 5.27
C LYS A 90 0.98 -15.76 5.31
N PHE A 91 0.57 -14.89 4.39
CA PHE A 91 1.03 -13.52 4.41
C PHE A 91 0.64 -12.86 5.74
N ASP A 92 1.62 -12.29 6.42
CA ASP A 92 1.40 -11.47 7.60
C ASP A 92 1.81 -10.04 7.27
N PRO A 93 0.83 -9.14 7.03
CA PRO A 93 1.18 -7.76 6.66
C PRO A 93 1.95 -7.03 7.74
N LEU A 94 1.84 -7.48 9.00
CA LEU A 94 2.54 -6.83 10.11
C LEU A 94 4.02 -7.15 10.13
N SER A 95 4.45 -8.19 9.41
CA SER A 95 5.85 -8.59 9.35
C SER A 95 6.57 -8.11 8.09
N VAL A 96 5.91 -7.31 7.26
CA VAL A 96 6.52 -6.78 6.04
C VAL A 96 7.65 -5.83 6.39
N ASP A 97 8.79 -5.99 5.71
CA ASP A 97 9.94 -5.11 5.87
C ASP A 97 9.69 -3.80 5.10
N LEU A 98 9.40 -2.75 5.83
CA LEU A 98 9.01 -1.46 5.29
C LEU A 98 10.22 -0.54 5.10
N PRO A 99 10.15 0.40 4.14
CA PRO A 99 11.15 1.44 4.04
C PRO A 99 11.16 2.33 5.29
N ASP A 100 12.32 2.89 5.60
CA ASP A 100 12.49 3.71 6.81
C ASP A 100 11.57 4.93 6.85
N TRP A 101 11.23 5.49 5.70
CA TRP A 101 10.39 6.68 5.63
C TRP A 101 8.90 6.38 5.89
N LEU A 102 8.50 5.11 5.90
CA LEU A 102 7.11 4.74 6.16
C LEU A 102 6.97 4.30 7.62
N PRO A 103 6.22 5.05 8.44
CA PRO A 103 6.03 4.68 9.85
C PRO A 103 5.37 3.31 9.97
N GLU A 104 5.93 2.47 10.82
CA GLU A 104 5.40 1.14 11.07
C GLU A 104 3.97 1.21 11.61
N THR A 105 3.69 2.19 12.47
CA THR A 105 2.34 2.37 13.01
C THR A 105 1.31 2.64 11.91
N LEU A 106 1.67 3.42 10.90
CA LEU A 106 0.80 3.67 9.76
C LEU A 106 0.45 2.37 9.05
N TRP A 107 1.47 1.58 8.77
CA TRP A 107 1.28 0.31 8.08
C TRP A 107 0.38 -0.61 8.89
N HIS A 108 0.63 -0.72 10.21
CA HIS A 108 -0.19 -1.55 11.09
C HIS A 108 -1.64 -1.10 11.13
N GLU A 109 -1.90 0.20 11.22
CA GLU A 109 -3.26 0.72 11.22
C GLU A 109 -4.00 0.39 9.94
N TRP A 110 -3.34 0.57 8.80
CA TRP A 110 -3.94 0.28 7.51
C TRP A 110 -4.24 -1.21 7.35
N VAL A 111 -3.30 -2.06 7.78
CA VAL A 111 -3.49 -3.50 7.75
C VAL A 111 -4.69 -3.90 8.61
N GLN A 112 -4.78 -3.35 9.82
CA GLN A 112 -5.90 -3.63 10.71
C GLN A 112 -7.22 -3.19 10.10
N PHE A 113 -7.25 -2.04 9.45
CA PHE A 113 -8.43 -1.57 8.75
C PHE A 113 -8.86 -2.56 7.66
N ARG A 114 -7.94 -3.02 6.84
CA ARG A 114 -8.24 -3.98 5.77
C ARG A 114 -8.70 -5.32 6.35
N GLN A 115 -8.07 -5.79 7.38
CA GLN A 115 -8.46 -7.04 8.03
C GLN A 115 -9.85 -6.93 8.66
N ALA A 116 -10.17 -5.79 9.25
CA ALA A 116 -11.49 -5.58 9.83
C ALA A 116 -12.59 -5.65 8.78
N LEU A 117 -12.33 -5.14 7.56
CA LEU A 117 -13.30 -5.24 6.47
C LEU A 117 -13.57 -6.68 6.03
N ARG A 118 -12.61 -7.57 6.19
CA ARG A 118 -12.72 -8.97 5.79
C ARG A 118 -13.09 -9.91 6.92
N LYS A 119 -12.87 -9.47 8.14
CA LYS A 119 -12.99 -10.32 9.31
C LYS A 119 -14.35 -10.99 9.48
N PRO A 120 -15.47 -10.28 9.25
CA PRO A 120 -16.77 -10.93 9.38
C PRO A 120 -16.95 -12.14 8.46
N ILE A 121 -16.24 -12.15 7.34
CA ILE A 121 -16.31 -13.25 6.39
C ILE A 121 -15.47 -14.43 6.84
N ARG A 122 -14.43 -14.18 7.63
CA ARG A 122 -13.45 -15.19 8.00
C ARG A 122 -13.59 -15.76 9.38
N THR A 123 -14.30 -15.08 10.24
CA THR A 123 -14.39 -15.47 11.64
C THR A 123 -15.19 -16.74 11.87
N GLU A 124 -15.98 -17.15 10.90
CA GLU A 124 -16.70 -18.43 10.98
C GLU A 124 -15.79 -19.62 10.76
N LEU A 125 -14.62 -19.39 10.32
CA LEU A 125 -13.65 -20.45 10.07
C LEU A 125 -12.91 -20.83 11.36
#